data_4afbcdb5560ee304d5b7dfc87a3f5d2b
#
_entry.id   4afbcdb5560ee304d5b7dfc87a3f5d2b
#
_cell.length_a   1.000
_cell.length_b   1.000
_cell.length_c   1.000
_cell.angle_alpha   90.00
_cell.angle_beta   90.00
_cell.angle_gamma   90.00
#
_symmetry.space_group_name_H-M   'P 1'
#
loop_
_entity.id
_entity.type
_entity.pdbx_description
1 polymer ?
#
loop_
_entity_poly.entity_id
_entity_poly.type
_entity_poly.pdbx_seq_one_letter_code
_entity_poly.pdbx_strand_id
1 'polypeptide(L)'
;IASLAGREATLDIPTMMKKRLTITGSTLRARAVEEKTKIAQELAREVWPLLDENKIKPKIFRTLALADASEAHRLLESNEVVGKVVLLCDT
;
A
#
# COMPACT_ATOMS: atom_id res chain seq x y z
N ILE A 1 7.83 2.49 0.74
CA ILE A 1 6.90 1.99 1.76
C ILE A 1 7.56 0.86 2.55
N ALA A 2 7.55 1.00 3.87
CA ALA A 2 8.21 0.08 4.79
C ALA A 2 9.70 -0.09 4.46
N SER A 3 10.30 -1.19 4.90
CA SER A 3 11.72 -1.48 4.70
C SER A 3 11.90 -2.84 4.02
N LEU A 4 11.09 -3.12 3.00
CA LEU A 4 11.04 -4.43 2.36
C LEU A 4 12.36 -4.83 1.70
N ALA A 5 13.08 -3.85 1.14
CA ALA A 5 14.37 -4.10 0.49
C ALA A 5 15.58 -3.81 1.39
N GLY A 6 15.35 -3.47 2.64
CA GLY A 6 16.40 -3.14 3.59
C GLY A 6 16.16 -1.81 4.29
N ARG A 7 17.07 -1.46 5.18
CA ARG A 7 16.96 -0.28 6.06
C ARG A 7 17.71 0.94 5.53
N GLU A 8 18.51 0.77 4.51
CA GLU A 8 19.38 1.81 3.98
C GLU A 8 19.10 2.04 2.50
N ALA A 9 19.27 3.28 2.07
CA ALA A 9 19.11 3.66 0.68
C ALA A 9 20.17 4.72 0.32
N THR A 10 20.49 4.79 -0.97
CA THR A 10 21.42 5.78 -1.49
C THR A 10 20.63 6.91 -2.15
N LEU A 11 21.05 8.14 -1.89
CA LEU A 11 20.48 9.32 -2.52
C LEU A 11 21.49 9.93 -3.48
N ASP A 12 21.03 10.32 -4.65
CA ASP A 12 21.79 11.16 -5.58
C ASP A 12 21.55 12.62 -5.19
N ILE A 13 22.48 13.17 -4.44
CA ILE A 13 22.36 14.53 -3.90
C ILE A 13 22.25 15.59 -5.01
N PRO A 14 23.10 15.58 -6.06
CA PRO A 14 22.95 16.56 -7.14
C PRO A 14 21.58 16.52 -7.81
N THR A 15 21.04 15.34 -8.05
CA THR A 15 19.71 15.18 -8.63
C THR A 15 18.63 15.74 -7.70
N MET A 16 18.74 15.45 -6.41
CA MET A 16 17.83 15.95 -5.40
C MET A 16 17.80 17.48 -5.39
N MET A 17 18.98 18.10 -5.41
CA MET A 17 19.12 19.55 -5.44
C MET A 17 18.54 20.14 -6.73
N LYS A 18 18.92 19.59 -7.88
CA LYS A 18 18.49 20.08 -9.20
C LYS A 18 16.98 20.04 -9.35
N LYS A 19 16.34 18.97 -8.90
CA LYS A 19 14.89 18.80 -8.97
C LYS A 19 14.14 19.43 -7.80
N ARG A 20 14.84 19.98 -6.83
CA ARG A 20 14.27 20.60 -5.63
C ARG A 20 13.31 19.67 -4.90
N LEU A 21 13.76 18.43 -4.70
CA LEU A 21 12.97 17.38 -4.07
C LEU A 21 12.87 17.59 -2.56
N THR A 22 11.76 17.14 -2.00
CA THR A 22 11.56 17.03 -0.55
C THR A 22 11.50 15.57 -0.18
N ILE A 23 12.25 15.15 0.84
CA ILE A 23 12.22 13.81 1.38
C ILE A 23 11.78 13.91 2.84
N THR A 24 10.75 13.17 3.18
CA THR A 24 10.20 13.13 4.53
C THR A 24 9.79 11.71 4.87
N GLY A 25 9.61 11.45 6.14
CA GLY A 25 9.18 10.15 6.61
C GLY A 25 7.99 10.27 7.53
N SER A 26 7.23 9.20 7.63
CA SER A 26 6.14 9.11 8.59
C SER A 26 5.87 7.65 8.94
N THR A 27 5.24 7.46 10.08
CA THR A 27 4.74 6.16 10.51
C THR A 27 3.29 6.32 10.93
N LEU A 28 2.52 5.25 10.83
CA LEU A 28 1.11 5.30 11.21
C LEU A 28 0.84 4.61 12.53
N ARG A 29 1.46 3.44 12.75
CA ARG A 29 1.13 2.58 13.89
C ARG A 29 1.25 3.29 15.23
N ALA A 30 2.28 4.10 15.43
CA ALA A 30 2.56 4.78 16.70
C ALA A 30 1.78 6.09 16.89
N ARG A 31 1.00 6.52 15.90
CA ARG A 31 0.19 7.74 16.02
C ARG A 31 -0.93 7.55 17.04
N ALA A 32 -1.31 8.63 17.69
CA ALA A 32 -2.42 8.63 18.63
C ALA A 32 -3.72 8.23 17.94
N VAL A 33 -4.64 7.63 18.70
CA VAL A 33 -5.95 7.19 18.19
C VAL A 33 -6.71 8.36 17.55
N GLU A 34 -6.62 9.56 18.13
CA GLU A 34 -7.28 10.76 17.61
C GLU A 34 -6.79 11.12 16.20
N GLU A 35 -5.49 11.01 15.96
CA GLU A 35 -4.92 11.25 14.63
C GLU A 35 -5.38 10.20 13.62
N LYS A 36 -5.37 8.92 14.03
CA LYS A 36 -5.83 7.83 13.18
C LYS A 36 -7.31 7.98 12.83
N THR A 37 -8.11 8.43 13.79
CA THR A 37 -9.54 8.69 13.59
C THR A 37 -9.76 9.77 12.54
N LYS A 38 -9.01 10.87 12.62
CA LYS A 38 -9.09 11.93 11.62
C LYS A 38 -8.72 11.44 10.22
N ILE A 39 -7.64 10.66 10.12
CA ILE A 39 -7.22 10.08 8.85
C ILE A 39 -8.31 9.19 8.27
N ALA A 40 -8.91 8.32 9.10
CA ALA A 40 -9.99 7.43 8.67
C ALA A 40 -11.22 8.22 8.18
N GLN A 41 -11.59 9.28 8.90
CA GLN A 41 -12.71 10.14 8.53
C GLN A 41 -12.46 10.87 7.21
N GLU A 42 -11.25 11.37 7.02
CA GLU A 42 -10.87 12.03 5.76
C GLU A 42 -10.85 11.05 4.59
N LEU A 43 -10.38 9.82 4.78
CA LEU A 43 -10.43 8.78 3.77
C LEU A 43 -11.87 8.46 3.38
N ALA A 44 -12.76 8.32 4.36
CA ALA A 44 -14.18 8.04 4.10
C ALA A 44 -14.84 9.18 3.32
N ARG A 45 -14.47 10.42 3.60
CA ARG A 45 -15.05 11.58 2.94
C ARG A 45 -14.48 11.84 1.55
N GLU A 46 -13.17 11.71 1.38
CA GLU A 46 -12.49 12.13 0.16
C GLU A 46 -12.18 10.98 -0.81
N VAL A 47 -11.93 9.79 -0.29
CA VAL A 47 -11.45 8.65 -1.10
C VAL A 47 -12.54 7.63 -1.39
N TRP A 48 -13.35 7.25 -0.40
CA TRP A 48 -14.42 6.28 -0.62
C TRP A 48 -15.35 6.64 -1.78
N PRO A 49 -15.79 7.89 -1.94
CA PRO A 49 -16.61 8.24 -3.10
C PRO A 49 -15.92 7.98 -4.44
N LEU A 50 -14.60 8.15 -4.50
CA LEU A 50 -13.84 7.87 -5.72
C LEU A 50 -13.80 6.38 -6.04
N LEU A 51 -13.76 5.53 -5.03
CA LEU A 51 -13.86 4.08 -5.20
C LEU A 51 -15.25 3.69 -5.70
N ASP A 52 -16.30 4.26 -5.10
CA ASP A 52 -17.68 3.98 -5.48
C ASP A 52 -17.97 4.41 -6.93
N GLU A 53 -17.36 5.49 -7.38
CA GLU A 53 -17.49 5.99 -8.75
C GLU A 53 -16.54 5.33 -9.75
N ASN A 54 -15.73 4.36 -9.30
CA ASN A 54 -14.71 3.69 -10.10
C ASN A 54 -13.63 4.60 -10.67
N LYS A 55 -13.41 5.76 -10.05
CA LYS A 55 -12.31 6.65 -10.41
C LYS A 55 -10.97 6.17 -9.86
N ILE A 56 -11.01 5.44 -8.76
CA ILE A 56 -9.87 4.73 -8.19
C ILE A 56 -10.23 3.24 -8.19
N LYS A 57 -9.37 2.42 -8.76
CA LYS A 57 -9.58 0.97 -8.85
C LYS A 57 -8.36 0.24 -8.33
N PRO A 58 -8.48 -0.54 -7.24
CA PRO A 58 -7.42 -1.44 -6.83
C PRO A 58 -7.16 -2.48 -7.93
N LYS A 59 -5.89 -2.69 -8.27
CA LYS A 59 -5.55 -3.72 -9.24
C LYS A 59 -5.50 -5.07 -8.55
N ILE A 60 -6.34 -5.99 -8.99
CA ILE A 60 -6.35 -7.38 -8.51
C ILE A 60 -5.56 -8.23 -9.50
N PHE A 61 -4.43 -8.78 -9.06
CA PHE A 61 -3.62 -9.67 -9.86
C PHE A 61 -4.27 -11.04 -9.99
N ARG A 62 -4.72 -11.61 -8.88
CA ARG A 62 -5.39 -12.91 -8.83
C ARG A 62 -6.27 -13.01 -7.60
N THR A 63 -7.35 -13.75 -7.76
CA THR A 63 -8.24 -14.12 -6.66
C THR A 63 -8.14 -15.63 -6.45
N LEU A 64 -7.97 -16.05 -5.20
CA LEU A 64 -7.85 -17.44 -4.79
C LEU A 64 -8.84 -17.74 -3.67
N ALA A 65 -9.17 -19.01 -3.49
CA ALA A 65 -9.91 -19.43 -2.30
C ALA A 65 -9.04 -19.27 -1.05
N LEU A 66 -9.65 -19.05 0.10
CA LEU A 66 -8.92 -18.94 1.37
C LEU A 66 -8.07 -20.18 1.64
N ALA A 67 -8.56 -21.37 1.27
CA ALA A 67 -7.81 -22.62 1.42
C ALA A 67 -6.49 -22.65 0.66
N ASP A 68 -6.35 -21.81 -0.37
CA ASP A 68 -5.16 -21.70 -1.20
C ASP A 68 -4.22 -20.57 -0.77
N ALA A 69 -4.29 -20.16 0.50
CA ALA A 69 -3.46 -19.09 1.03
C ALA A 69 -1.96 -19.34 0.86
N SER A 70 -1.53 -20.59 0.91
CA SER A 70 -0.11 -20.96 0.70
C SER A 70 0.35 -20.60 -0.72
N GLU A 71 -0.51 -20.81 -1.71
CA GLU A 71 -0.23 -20.41 -3.08
C GLU A 71 -0.17 -18.87 -3.23
N ALA A 72 -1.06 -18.18 -2.53
CA ALA A 72 -1.02 -16.71 -2.50
C ALA A 72 0.30 -16.18 -1.95
N HIS A 73 0.80 -16.78 -0.87
CA HIS A 73 2.11 -16.42 -0.31
C HIS A 73 3.24 -16.70 -1.30
N ARG A 74 3.19 -17.86 -1.97
CA ARG A 74 4.18 -18.21 -2.99
C ARG A 74 4.20 -17.18 -4.13
N LEU A 75 3.03 -16.75 -4.59
CA LEU A 75 2.92 -15.72 -5.62
C LEU A 75 3.54 -14.39 -5.18
N LEU A 76 3.25 -13.93 -3.97
CA LEU A 76 3.83 -12.69 -3.45
C LEU A 76 5.35 -12.77 -3.34
N GLU A 77 5.88 -13.91 -2.93
CA GLU A 77 7.32 -14.12 -2.79
C GLU A 77 8.03 -14.22 -4.15
N SER A 78 7.30 -14.56 -5.22
CA SER A 78 7.86 -14.65 -6.58
C SER A 78 8.24 -13.31 -7.18
N ASN A 79 7.78 -12.20 -6.62
CA ASN A 79 7.93 -10.83 -7.14
C ASN A 79 7.28 -10.61 -8.53
N GLU A 80 6.41 -11.51 -8.96
CA GLU A 80 5.68 -11.38 -10.23
C GLU A 80 4.37 -10.59 -10.08
N VAL A 81 3.90 -10.41 -8.84
CA VAL A 81 2.60 -9.79 -8.58
C VAL A 81 2.67 -8.29 -8.74
N VAL A 82 1.83 -7.77 -9.62
CA VAL A 82 1.55 -6.33 -9.73
C VAL A 82 0.11 -6.12 -9.25
N GLY A 83 -0.05 -5.41 -8.13
CA GLY A 83 -1.33 -5.22 -7.48
C GLY A 83 -1.51 -6.15 -6.29
N LYS A 84 -2.71 -6.69 -6.11
CA LYS A 84 -3.07 -7.48 -4.94
C LYS A 84 -3.45 -8.91 -5.31
N VAL A 85 -3.14 -9.84 -4.42
CA VAL A 85 -3.72 -11.17 -4.43
C VAL A 85 -4.83 -11.18 -3.38
N VAL A 86 -6.02 -11.56 -3.77
CA VAL A 86 -7.20 -11.55 -2.91
C VAL A 86 -7.58 -12.97 -2.56
N LEU A 87 -7.85 -13.21 -1.28
CA LEU A 87 -8.39 -14.48 -0.81
C LEU A 87 -9.88 -14.31 -0.53
N LEU A 88 -10.68 -15.17 -1.14
CA LEU A 88 -12.11 -15.19 -0.89
C LEU A 88 -12.41 -16.06 0.32
N CYS A 89 -13.05 -15.44 1.30
CA CYS A 89 -13.61 -16.17 2.44
C CYS A 89 -14.88 -16.84 1.96
N ASP A 90 -14.78 -18.10 1.70
CA ASP A 90 -15.86 -18.85 1.14
C ASP A 90 -16.91 -19.21 2.18
N THR A 91 -18.12 -19.26 1.75
CA THR A 91 -19.25 -19.64 2.58
C THR A 91 -19.64 -21.10 2.35
#